data_93d089e7f0c65793fbfce99a08404609
#
_entry.id   93d089e7f0c65793fbfce99a08404609
#
_cell.length_a   1.000
_cell.length_b   1.000
_cell.length_c   1.000
_cell.angle_alpha   90.00
_cell.angle_beta   90.00
_cell.angle_gamma   90.00
#
_symmetry.space_group_name_H-M   'P 1'
#
loop_
_entity.id
_entity.type
_entity.pdbx_description
1 polymer ?
#
loop_
_entity_poly.entity_id
_entity_poly.type
_entity_poly.pdbx_seq_one_letter_code
_entity_poly.pdbx_strand_id
1 'polypeptide(L)'
;MPNHWTLVTGMYEEDHGIIANKFWDPVWNKTYQFSTESEWFNNTEPVWITAEKEGKKTGAYMWAGNEATYDGQTASIVIPFAYNAEFEDSMEVVVQWMAEEEVDFACLYTDQPDSDGHKYGPNSEEVKERIKAIDKVLGKMMDEFDTRGLTDEVNILIASDHGMTDVNSSKMINLGAYIDFDADIEWSYLSAIGLIIPKPGNLDEVYTTLKDAETTETHMKVYRKADIPDDLKYKNNRRITDIVLVAEPGWLFAKSATYKTSLLGNHGFDNKNSDMKTTFLARGPDFKCGYTQDAMRSVDLYPLLCELLQLETCHSSRGWTNNTQNLLSIEPCIPVAGGTVISSTVVPIFTLIFFLTTKLI
;
A
#
# COMPACT_ATOMS: atom_id res chain seq x y z
N MET A 1 -1.87 1.12 5.21
CA MET A 1 -1.97 2.60 5.05
C MET A 1 -0.73 3.21 4.38
N PRO A 2 0.52 3.11 4.90
CA PRO A 2 1.67 3.77 4.29
C PRO A 2 1.83 3.47 2.80
N ASN A 3 1.92 2.20 2.44
CA ASN A 3 2.09 1.81 1.04
C ASN A 3 0.95 2.22 0.10
N HIS A 4 -0.30 2.31 0.57
CA HIS A 4 -1.39 2.84 -0.26
C HIS A 4 -1.07 4.26 -0.73
N TRP A 5 -0.49 5.08 0.18
CA TRP A 5 -0.11 6.45 -0.16
C TRP A 5 1.15 6.49 -1.03
N THR A 6 2.13 5.61 -0.75
CA THR A 6 3.33 5.43 -1.59
C THR A 6 2.98 5.14 -3.05
N LEU A 7 2.05 4.22 -3.29
CA LEU A 7 1.69 3.75 -4.63
C LEU A 7 1.05 4.84 -5.51
N VAL A 8 0.27 5.73 -4.89
CA VAL A 8 -0.46 6.79 -5.61
C VAL A 8 0.23 8.15 -5.59
N THR A 9 1.36 8.28 -4.86
CA THR A 9 2.14 9.52 -4.78
C THR A 9 3.59 9.35 -5.26
N GLY A 10 4.09 8.11 -5.35
CA GLY A 10 5.48 7.82 -5.67
C GLY A 10 6.49 8.29 -4.62
N MET A 11 6.04 8.52 -3.39
CA MET A 11 6.84 9.01 -2.28
C MET A 11 7.00 7.95 -1.20
N TYR A 12 8.07 8.00 -0.42
CA TYR A 12 8.26 7.14 0.75
C TYR A 12 7.53 7.70 1.98
N GLU A 13 7.42 6.91 3.03
CA GLU A 13 6.77 7.25 4.29
C GLU A 13 7.34 8.53 4.92
N GLU A 14 8.66 8.71 4.82
CA GLU A 14 9.34 9.92 5.33
C GLU A 14 9.00 11.19 4.53
N ASP A 15 8.58 11.05 3.28
CA ASP A 15 8.19 12.17 2.42
C ASP A 15 6.70 12.50 2.61
N HIS A 16 5.79 11.52 2.41
CA HIS A 16 4.35 11.76 2.47
C HIS A 16 3.78 11.80 3.90
N GLY A 17 4.51 11.30 4.90
CA GLY A 17 4.18 11.44 6.31
C GLY A 17 3.09 10.50 6.86
N ILE A 18 2.56 9.56 6.08
CA ILE A 18 1.72 8.46 6.58
C ILE A 18 2.66 7.32 6.95
N ILE A 19 3.19 7.37 8.17
CA ILE A 19 4.32 6.54 8.57
C ILE A 19 3.94 5.15 9.14
N ALA A 20 2.69 4.98 9.54
CA ALA A 20 2.16 3.73 10.08
C ALA A 20 0.62 3.76 10.04
N ASN A 21 -0.04 2.67 10.46
CA ASN A 21 -1.49 2.63 10.66
C ASN A 21 -1.93 3.44 11.89
N LYS A 22 -1.00 3.65 12.84
CA LYS A 22 -1.19 4.51 14.01
C LYS A 22 0.12 5.22 14.34
N PHE A 23 0.09 6.53 14.44
CA PHE A 23 1.25 7.35 14.80
C PHE A 23 0.84 8.68 15.45
N TRP A 24 1.80 9.33 16.09
CA TRP A 24 1.64 10.63 16.74
C TRP A 24 2.24 11.74 15.89
N ASP A 25 1.54 12.86 15.78
CA ASP A 25 2.11 14.09 15.21
C ASP A 25 2.45 15.07 16.33
N PRO A 26 3.74 15.39 16.56
CA PRO A 26 4.17 16.25 17.66
C PRO A 26 3.78 17.72 17.51
N VAL A 27 3.53 18.18 16.28
CA VAL A 27 3.12 19.57 16.02
C VAL A 27 1.63 19.76 16.29
N TRP A 28 0.82 18.78 15.88
CA TRP A 28 -0.63 18.84 16.08
C TRP A 28 -1.07 18.29 17.43
N ASN A 29 -0.17 17.62 18.14
CA ASN A 29 -0.48 16.94 19.40
C ASN A 29 -1.66 15.95 19.25
N LYS A 30 -1.69 15.24 18.14
CA LYS A 30 -2.76 14.33 17.76
C LYS A 30 -2.21 12.96 17.38
N THR A 31 -2.99 11.91 17.65
CA THR A 31 -2.73 10.56 17.12
C THR A 31 -3.52 10.35 15.82
N TYR A 32 -2.83 9.95 14.75
CA TYR A 32 -3.45 9.37 13.58
C TYR A 32 -3.82 7.91 13.86
N GLN A 33 -5.01 7.51 13.46
CA GLN A 33 -5.44 6.12 13.40
C GLN A 33 -6.59 6.00 12.41
N PHE A 34 -6.29 5.60 11.18
CA PHE A 34 -7.28 5.48 10.08
C PHE A 34 -8.18 6.72 9.92
N SER A 35 -7.64 7.90 10.15
CA SER A 35 -8.36 9.15 9.99
C SER A 35 -8.52 9.52 8.53
N THR A 36 -9.65 10.12 8.17
CA THR A 36 -9.95 10.67 6.84
C THR A 36 -9.76 12.20 6.77
N GLU A 37 -9.32 12.82 7.87
CA GLU A 37 -9.05 14.26 7.90
C GLU A 37 -7.95 14.63 6.92
N SER A 38 -8.24 15.59 6.05
CA SER A 38 -7.37 16.00 4.92
C SER A 38 -5.97 16.43 5.35
N GLU A 39 -5.84 17.03 6.56
CA GLU A 39 -4.56 17.52 7.08
C GLU A 39 -3.49 16.42 7.21
N TRP A 40 -3.88 15.15 7.36
CA TRP A 40 -2.94 14.03 7.43
C TRP A 40 -2.27 13.73 6.09
N PHE A 41 -2.96 14.02 4.98
CA PHE A 41 -2.61 13.61 3.61
C PHE A 41 -2.02 14.74 2.76
N ASN A 42 -1.99 15.98 3.24
CA ASN A 42 -1.63 17.17 2.46
C ASN A 42 -0.13 17.33 2.13
N ASN A 43 0.74 16.40 2.53
CA ASN A 43 2.16 16.52 2.24
C ASN A 43 2.50 16.20 0.78
N THR A 44 1.70 15.36 0.11
CA THR A 44 1.92 14.93 -1.27
C THR A 44 0.61 14.69 -1.97
N GLU A 45 0.52 15.17 -3.21
CA GLU A 45 -0.67 15.04 -4.05
C GLU A 45 -0.77 13.62 -4.63
N PRO A 46 -1.92 12.94 -4.50
CA PRO A 46 -2.13 11.65 -5.14
C PRO A 46 -2.49 11.81 -6.62
N VAL A 47 -2.23 10.76 -7.41
CA VAL A 47 -2.38 10.77 -8.88
C VAL A 47 -3.77 11.17 -9.34
N TRP A 48 -4.84 10.80 -8.63
CA TRP A 48 -6.21 11.18 -9.02
C TRP A 48 -6.46 12.69 -8.94
N ILE A 49 -5.82 13.39 -8.01
CA ILE A 49 -5.92 14.87 -7.95
C ILE A 49 -5.16 15.52 -9.09
N THR A 50 -3.96 15.02 -9.43
CA THR A 50 -3.22 15.50 -10.59
C THR A 50 -4.05 15.31 -11.87
N ALA A 51 -4.68 14.13 -12.02
CA ALA A 51 -5.55 13.82 -13.16
C ALA A 51 -6.77 14.76 -13.24
N GLU A 52 -7.46 15.00 -12.09
CA GLU A 52 -8.60 15.95 -12.05
C GLU A 52 -8.18 17.39 -12.44
N LYS A 53 -7.00 17.83 -11.99
CA LYS A 53 -6.45 19.15 -12.36
C LYS A 53 -6.18 19.28 -13.86
N GLU A 54 -5.93 18.20 -14.55
CA GLU A 54 -5.75 18.13 -16.00
C GLU A 54 -7.04 17.79 -16.78
N GLY A 55 -8.19 17.85 -16.08
CA GLY A 55 -9.51 17.70 -16.68
C GLY A 55 -9.95 16.26 -16.92
N LYS A 56 -9.26 15.28 -16.34
CA LYS A 56 -9.68 13.88 -16.37
C LYS A 56 -10.67 13.60 -15.25
N LYS A 57 -11.64 12.73 -15.52
CA LYS A 57 -12.60 12.26 -14.51
C LYS A 57 -12.02 11.06 -13.76
N THR A 58 -12.00 11.11 -12.43
CA THR A 58 -11.42 10.04 -11.62
C THR A 58 -12.41 9.43 -10.63
N GLY A 59 -12.22 8.14 -10.32
CA GLY A 59 -12.98 7.39 -9.34
C GLY A 59 -12.06 6.73 -8.29
N ALA A 60 -12.40 6.85 -7.01
CA ALA A 60 -11.65 6.21 -5.93
C ALA A 60 -12.59 5.40 -5.04
N TYR A 61 -12.53 4.07 -5.16
CA TYR A 61 -13.37 3.13 -4.44
C TYR A 61 -12.62 2.55 -3.25
N MET A 62 -13.03 2.92 -2.02
CA MET A 62 -12.48 2.44 -0.75
C MET A 62 -10.96 2.63 -0.56
N TRP A 63 -10.31 3.42 -1.40
CA TRP A 63 -8.88 3.68 -1.29
C TRP A 63 -8.54 4.48 -0.04
N ALA A 64 -7.49 4.09 0.65
CA ALA A 64 -7.02 4.81 1.84
C ALA A 64 -6.71 6.28 1.53
N GLY A 65 -7.38 7.21 2.20
CA GLY A 65 -7.22 8.66 2.00
C GLY A 65 -8.05 9.24 0.85
N ASN A 66 -8.94 8.47 0.19
CA ASN A 66 -9.78 8.98 -0.90
C ASN A 66 -10.81 10.03 -0.45
N GLU A 67 -11.19 10.02 0.83
CA GLU A 67 -12.12 10.98 1.42
C GLU A 67 -11.44 12.32 1.75
N ALA A 68 -10.10 12.33 1.80
CA ALA A 68 -9.35 13.55 2.05
C ALA A 68 -9.40 14.49 0.84
N THR A 69 -9.51 15.79 1.11
CA THR A 69 -9.34 16.82 0.07
C THR A 69 -7.87 17.21 -0.02
N TYR A 70 -7.40 17.48 -1.23
CA TYR A 70 -6.12 18.08 -1.50
C TYR A 70 -6.32 19.41 -2.21
N ASP A 71 -5.92 20.53 -1.59
CA ASP A 71 -6.23 21.88 -2.04
C ASP A 71 -7.73 22.10 -2.33
N GLY A 72 -8.60 21.45 -1.53
CA GLY A 72 -10.05 21.52 -1.67
C GLY A 72 -10.64 20.63 -2.76
N GLN A 73 -9.83 19.82 -3.44
CA GLN A 73 -10.26 18.88 -4.49
C GLN A 73 -10.29 17.44 -3.98
N THR A 74 -11.17 16.63 -4.58
CA THR A 74 -11.26 15.17 -4.40
C THR A 74 -11.32 14.51 -5.78
N ALA A 75 -11.27 13.19 -5.84
CA ALA A 75 -11.71 12.47 -7.04
C ALA A 75 -13.16 12.83 -7.38
N SER A 76 -13.53 12.79 -8.66
CA SER A 76 -14.92 13.06 -9.13
C SER A 76 -15.92 12.11 -8.48
N ILE A 77 -15.55 10.84 -8.27
CA ILE A 77 -16.38 9.84 -7.60
C ILE A 77 -15.58 9.25 -6.44
N VAL A 78 -16.14 9.31 -5.24
CA VAL A 78 -15.53 8.75 -4.01
C VAL A 78 -16.49 7.80 -3.33
N ILE A 79 -16.08 6.54 -3.14
CA ILE A 79 -16.76 5.58 -2.28
C ILE A 79 -15.89 5.36 -1.04
N PRO A 80 -16.34 5.74 0.16
CA PRO A 80 -15.64 5.53 1.41
C PRO A 80 -15.37 4.06 1.71
N PHE A 81 -14.34 3.80 2.53
CA PHE A 81 -14.06 2.44 3.00
C PHE A 81 -15.24 1.86 3.80
N ALA A 82 -15.64 0.64 3.47
CA ALA A 82 -16.66 -0.11 4.18
C ALA A 82 -16.16 -1.52 4.51
N TYR A 83 -16.22 -1.89 5.79
CA TYR A 83 -15.92 -3.26 6.19
C TYR A 83 -16.92 -4.24 5.59
N ASN A 84 -16.44 -5.41 5.18
CA ASN A 84 -17.22 -6.50 4.59
C ASN A 84 -17.89 -6.14 3.24
N ALA A 85 -17.37 -5.16 2.52
CA ALA A 85 -17.79 -4.95 1.14
C ALA A 85 -17.39 -6.17 0.29
N GLU A 86 -18.34 -6.72 -0.44
CA GLU A 86 -18.06 -7.83 -1.35
C GLU A 86 -17.26 -7.31 -2.54
N PHE A 87 -16.16 -8.00 -2.85
CA PHE A 87 -15.26 -7.57 -3.94
C PHE A 87 -15.95 -7.60 -5.30
N GLU A 88 -16.85 -8.54 -5.52
CA GLU A 88 -17.63 -8.65 -6.75
C GLU A 88 -18.53 -7.41 -6.96
N ASP A 89 -19.27 -6.98 -5.92
CA ASP A 89 -20.14 -5.80 -5.99
C ASP A 89 -19.33 -4.53 -6.24
N SER A 90 -18.17 -4.40 -5.57
CA SER A 90 -17.25 -3.28 -5.76
C SER A 90 -16.71 -3.21 -7.19
N MET A 91 -16.41 -4.37 -7.77
CA MET A 91 -15.92 -4.51 -9.12
C MET A 91 -16.98 -4.12 -10.16
N GLU A 92 -18.24 -4.55 -10.00
CA GLU A 92 -19.33 -4.19 -10.89
C GLU A 92 -19.51 -2.67 -10.96
N VAL A 93 -19.44 -1.98 -9.83
CA VAL A 93 -19.52 -0.51 -9.76
C VAL A 93 -18.39 0.14 -10.55
N VAL A 94 -17.15 -0.33 -10.39
CA VAL A 94 -16.00 0.25 -11.08
C VAL A 94 -16.07 -0.03 -12.59
N VAL A 95 -16.50 -1.22 -13.01
CA VAL A 95 -16.74 -1.51 -14.44
C VAL A 95 -17.80 -0.57 -15.02
N GLN A 96 -18.86 -0.28 -14.27
CA GLN A 96 -19.88 0.70 -14.69
C GLN A 96 -19.29 2.10 -14.84
N TRP A 97 -18.43 2.55 -13.93
CA TRP A 97 -17.76 3.86 -14.05
C TRP A 97 -16.97 3.99 -15.35
N MET A 98 -16.19 2.94 -15.69
CA MET A 98 -15.39 2.92 -16.92
C MET A 98 -16.27 2.88 -18.17
N ALA A 99 -17.37 2.14 -18.13
CA ALA A 99 -18.21 1.88 -19.30
C ALA A 99 -19.28 2.96 -19.57
N GLU A 100 -19.83 3.56 -18.52
CA GLU A 100 -21.04 4.40 -18.64
C GLU A 100 -20.81 5.83 -18.16
N GLU A 101 -19.84 6.04 -17.27
CA GLU A 101 -19.56 7.35 -16.66
C GLU A 101 -18.31 8.02 -17.20
N GLU A 102 -17.64 7.41 -18.17
CA GLU A 102 -16.43 7.93 -18.83
C GLU A 102 -15.34 8.35 -17.83
N VAL A 103 -15.09 7.49 -16.83
CA VAL A 103 -14.02 7.70 -15.86
C VAL A 103 -12.68 7.35 -16.50
N ASP A 104 -11.75 8.29 -16.59
CA ASP A 104 -10.42 8.09 -17.19
C ASP A 104 -9.51 7.24 -16.30
N PHE A 105 -9.67 7.35 -14.97
CA PHE A 105 -8.88 6.65 -13.97
C PHE A 105 -9.76 6.17 -12.83
N ALA A 106 -9.66 4.91 -12.47
CA ALA A 106 -10.27 4.38 -11.26
C ALA A 106 -9.26 3.61 -10.41
N CYS A 107 -9.30 3.79 -9.09
CA CYS A 107 -8.63 2.94 -8.14
C CYS A 107 -9.64 2.26 -7.22
N LEU A 108 -9.45 0.96 -7.00
CA LEU A 108 -10.26 0.14 -6.10
C LEU A 108 -9.38 -0.58 -5.10
N TYR A 109 -9.79 -0.58 -3.84
CA TYR A 109 -9.14 -1.34 -2.78
C TYR A 109 -10.07 -2.45 -2.25
N THR A 110 -9.50 -3.60 -1.95
CA THR A 110 -10.11 -4.65 -1.14
C THR A 110 -9.15 -5.07 -0.04
N ASP A 111 -9.68 -5.32 1.17
CA ASP A 111 -8.92 -5.81 2.31
C ASP A 111 -8.64 -7.32 2.26
N GLN A 112 -9.02 -7.98 1.16
CA GLN A 112 -8.76 -9.39 0.94
C GLN A 112 -7.59 -9.60 -0.04
N PRO A 113 -6.77 -10.62 0.22
CA PRO A 113 -6.84 -11.66 1.27
C PRO A 113 -6.12 -11.31 2.59
N ASP A 114 -5.77 -10.04 2.86
CA ASP A 114 -5.07 -9.60 4.07
C ASP A 114 -5.85 -9.98 5.34
N SER A 115 -7.14 -9.66 5.40
CA SER A 115 -7.99 -9.98 6.55
C SER A 115 -8.03 -11.49 6.85
N ASP A 116 -8.12 -12.34 5.82
CA ASP A 116 -8.04 -13.79 5.97
C ASP A 116 -6.62 -14.23 6.37
N GLY A 117 -5.58 -13.59 5.83
CA GLY A 117 -4.18 -13.80 6.20
C GLY A 117 -3.89 -13.53 7.67
N HIS A 118 -4.39 -12.43 8.21
CA HIS A 118 -4.31 -12.13 9.63
C HIS A 118 -5.01 -13.17 10.50
N LYS A 119 -6.16 -13.63 10.08
CA LYS A 119 -7.03 -14.52 10.85
C LYS A 119 -6.60 -15.99 10.81
N TYR A 120 -6.19 -16.47 9.64
CA TYR A 120 -5.95 -17.90 9.40
C TYR A 120 -4.47 -18.22 9.11
N GLY A 121 -3.64 -17.20 8.88
CA GLY A 121 -2.25 -17.33 8.45
C GLY A 121 -2.11 -17.34 6.92
N PRO A 122 -0.98 -16.83 6.39
CA PRO A 122 -0.80 -16.61 4.95
C PRO A 122 -0.81 -17.88 4.10
N ASN A 123 -0.50 -19.03 4.70
CA ASN A 123 -0.41 -20.32 4.00
C ASN A 123 -1.65 -21.22 4.19
N SER A 124 -2.73 -20.70 4.82
CA SER A 124 -3.96 -21.44 5.10
C SER A 124 -4.77 -21.79 3.85
N GLU A 125 -5.64 -22.78 3.96
CA GLU A 125 -6.57 -23.10 2.87
C GLU A 125 -7.60 -21.98 2.66
N GLU A 126 -8.01 -21.29 3.73
CA GLU A 126 -8.92 -20.15 3.66
C GLU A 126 -8.35 -19.03 2.78
N VAL A 127 -7.06 -18.68 2.93
CA VAL A 127 -6.40 -17.69 2.09
C VAL A 127 -6.33 -18.17 0.64
N LYS A 128 -6.00 -19.45 0.39
CA LYS A 128 -5.97 -20.01 -0.96
C LYS A 128 -7.35 -19.97 -1.65
N GLU A 129 -8.40 -20.31 -0.92
CA GLU A 129 -9.78 -20.22 -1.44
C GLU A 129 -10.19 -18.78 -1.69
N ARG A 130 -9.77 -17.85 -0.83
CA ARG A 130 -10.00 -16.41 -1.04
C ARG A 130 -9.32 -15.90 -2.32
N ILE A 131 -8.07 -16.28 -2.56
CA ILE A 131 -7.35 -15.92 -3.79
C ILE A 131 -8.06 -16.47 -5.03
N LYS A 132 -8.54 -17.72 -4.99
CA LYS A 132 -9.33 -18.29 -6.10
C LYS A 132 -10.65 -17.54 -6.32
N ALA A 133 -11.31 -17.09 -5.23
CA ALA A 133 -12.53 -16.30 -5.35
C ALA A 133 -12.26 -14.93 -6.00
N ILE A 134 -11.16 -14.27 -5.63
CA ILE A 134 -10.72 -13.02 -6.23
C ILE A 134 -10.41 -13.23 -7.73
N ASP A 135 -9.64 -14.25 -8.07
CA ASP A 135 -9.31 -14.59 -9.47
C ASP A 135 -10.57 -14.80 -10.33
N LYS A 136 -11.59 -15.48 -9.76
CA LYS A 136 -12.88 -15.64 -10.42
C LYS A 136 -13.61 -14.30 -10.67
N VAL A 137 -13.57 -13.37 -9.71
CA VAL A 137 -14.17 -12.04 -9.90
C VAL A 137 -13.41 -11.25 -10.95
N LEU A 138 -12.08 -11.31 -10.98
CA LEU A 138 -11.25 -10.71 -12.03
C LEU A 138 -11.59 -11.30 -13.41
N GLY A 139 -11.83 -12.62 -13.51
CA GLY A 139 -12.30 -13.27 -14.73
C GLY A 139 -13.64 -12.68 -15.22
N LYS A 140 -14.63 -12.53 -14.33
CA LYS A 140 -15.92 -11.91 -14.65
C LYS A 140 -15.74 -10.46 -15.13
N MET A 141 -14.87 -9.69 -14.51
CA MET A 141 -14.57 -8.33 -14.94
C MET A 141 -14.03 -8.30 -16.38
N MET A 142 -13.12 -9.22 -16.72
CA MET A 142 -12.60 -9.32 -18.09
C MET A 142 -13.71 -9.65 -19.11
N ASP A 143 -14.63 -10.56 -18.74
CA ASP A 143 -15.78 -10.93 -19.57
C ASP A 143 -16.73 -9.73 -19.76
N GLU A 144 -16.94 -8.90 -18.73
CA GLU A 144 -17.73 -7.68 -18.81
C GLU A 144 -17.08 -6.63 -19.72
N PHE A 145 -15.77 -6.41 -19.60
CA PHE A 145 -15.05 -5.50 -20.51
C PHE A 145 -15.11 -5.99 -21.95
N ASP A 146 -14.98 -7.29 -22.19
CA ASP A 146 -15.11 -7.87 -23.54
C ASP A 146 -16.51 -7.66 -24.10
N THR A 147 -17.55 -7.95 -23.32
CA THR A 147 -18.96 -7.77 -23.70
C THR A 147 -19.29 -6.32 -24.04
N ARG A 148 -18.65 -5.37 -23.35
CA ARG A 148 -18.84 -3.92 -23.58
C ARG A 148 -17.90 -3.33 -24.64
N GLY A 149 -17.00 -4.15 -25.22
CA GLY A 149 -16.03 -3.72 -26.23
C GLY A 149 -14.88 -2.86 -25.69
N LEU A 150 -14.58 -2.97 -24.39
CA LEU A 150 -13.57 -2.15 -23.68
C LEU A 150 -12.23 -2.88 -23.49
N THR A 151 -12.11 -4.13 -23.90
CA THR A 151 -10.90 -4.96 -23.67
C THR A 151 -9.61 -4.32 -24.20
N ASP A 152 -9.71 -3.65 -25.35
CA ASP A 152 -8.58 -2.97 -26.00
C ASP A 152 -8.52 -1.46 -25.65
N GLU A 153 -9.33 -1.00 -24.71
CA GLU A 153 -9.40 0.41 -24.31
C GLU A 153 -8.99 0.62 -22.84
N VAL A 154 -8.93 -0.43 -22.04
CA VAL A 154 -8.67 -0.35 -20.59
C VAL A 154 -7.34 -0.97 -20.21
N ASN A 155 -6.47 -0.20 -19.59
CA ASN A 155 -5.31 -0.72 -18.87
C ASN A 155 -5.72 -1.13 -17.45
N ILE A 156 -5.39 -2.35 -17.07
CA ILE A 156 -5.70 -2.94 -15.76
C ILE A 156 -4.38 -3.23 -15.06
N LEU A 157 -4.20 -2.67 -13.86
CA LEU A 157 -3.07 -2.90 -13.00
C LEU A 157 -3.55 -3.55 -11.69
N ILE A 158 -2.91 -4.62 -11.30
CA ILE A 158 -3.16 -5.31 -10.04
C ILE A 158 -1.87 -5.22 -9.22
N ALA A 159 -1.93 -4.60 -8.07
CA ALA A 159 -0.80 -4.48 -7.17
C ALA A 159 -1.19 -4.86 -5.74
N SER A 160 -0.25 -5.34 -4.94
CA SER A 160 -0.43 -5.44 -3.49
C SER A 160 0.45 -4.44 -2.77
N ASP A 161 0.00 -3.98 -1.61
CA ASP A 161 0.72 -3.02 -0.78
C ASP A 161 1.78 -3.65 0.10
N HIS A 162 1.65 -4.90 0.51
CA HIS A 162 2.61 -5.69 1.26
C HIS A 162 2.38 -7.19 1.07
N GLY A 163 3.34 -7.98 1.49
CA GLY A 163 3.18 -9.40 1.70
C GLY A 163 2.73 -9.71 3.13
N MET A 164 2.88 -10.97 3.58
CA MET A 164 2.49 -11.40 4.92
C MET A 164 3.34 -12.58 5.37
N THR A 165 3.64 -12.67 6.67
CA THR A 165 4.34 -13.80 7.27
C THR A 165 3.57 -14.37 8.47
N ASP A 166 3.81 -15.64 8.78
CA ASP A 166 3.20 -16.31 9.93
C ASP A 166 3.66 -15.70 11.24
N VAL A 167 2.73 -15.43 12.14
CA VAL A 167 2.98 -15.00 13.52
C VAL A 167 2.21 -15.88 14.49
N ASN A 168 2.66 -15.92 15.73
CA ASN A 168 1.95 -16.62 16.77
C ASN A 168 2.27 -16.07 18.16
N SER A 169 1.47 -16.42 19.14
CA SER A 169 1.58 -15.92 20.51
C SER A 169 2.83 -16.40 21.30
N SER A 170 3.63 -17.32 20.75
CA SER A 170 4.91 -17.73 21.35
C SER A 170 6.10 -16.87 20.92
N LYS A 171 5.94 -16.09 19.85
CA LYS A 171 6.96 -15.21 19.30
C LYS A 171 6.65 -13.74 19.62
N MET A 172 6.61 -13.43 20.93
CA MET A 172 6.34 -12.08 21.44
C MET A 172 7.58 -11.52 22.15
N ILE A 173 8.04 -10.34 21.73
CA ILE A 173 9.12 -9.60 22.37
C ILE A 173 8.50 -8.74 23.48
N ASN A 174 8.71 -9.13 24.72
CA ASN A 174 8.16 -8.44 25.90
C ASN A 174 9.03 -7.24 26.28
N LEU A 175 8.71 -6.07 25.78
CA LEU A 175 9.45 -4.83 26.11
C LEU A 175 9.27 -4.40 27.57
N GLY A 176 8.16 -4.76 28.22
CA GLY A 176 7.92 -4.48 29.63
C GLY A 176 8.85 -5.24 30.61
N ALA A 177 9.69 -6.16 30.10
CA ALA A 177 10.78 -6.75 30.87
C ALA A 177 11.99 -5.79 31.02
N TYR A 178 12.06 -4.76 30.18
CA TYR A 178 13.20 -3.85 30.06
C TYR A 178 12.84 -2.42 30.47
N ILE A 179 11.65 -1.93 30.11
CA ILE A 179 11.20 -0.56 30.37
C ILE A 179 9.83 -0.53 31.05
N ASP A 180 9.58 0.49 31.86
CA ASP A 180 8.27 0.74 32.47
C ASP A 180 7.46 1.67 31.56
N PHE A 181 6.41 1.11 30.90
CA PHE A 181 5.57 1.89 29.98
C PHE A 181 4.80 3.01 30.68
N ASP A 182 4.47 2.88 31.95
CA ASP A 182 3.74 3.90 32.70
C ASP A 182 4.68 5.01 33.23
N ALA A 183 5.89 4.63 33.65
CA ALA A 183 6.89 5.56 34.19
C ALA A 183 7.65 6.29 33.06
N ASP A 184 8.06 5.60 32.00
CA ASP A 184 9.08 6.06 31.06
C ASP A 184 8.54 6.53 29.72
N ILE A 185 7.34 6.05 29.30
CA ILE A 185 6.83 6.23 27.94
C ILE A 185 5.64 7.17 27.92
N GLU A 186 5.69 8.17 27.05
CA GLU A 186 4.59 9.08 26.81
C GLU A 186 3.62 8.50 25.78
N TRP A 187 4.14 7.95 24.68
CA TRP A 187 3.33 7.34 23.64
C TRP A 187 4.04 6.16 22.98
N SER A 188 3.28 5.15 22.56
CA SER A 188 3.81 4.01 21.81
C SER A 188 2.78 3.34 20.92
N TYR A 189 3.28 2.78 19.81
CA TYR A 189 2.59 1.83 18.96
C TYR A 189 3.48 0.59 18.79
N LEU A 190 2.93 -0.60 19.00
CA LEU A 190 3.66 -1.87 18.99
C LEU A 190 2.96 -2.88 18.08
N SER A 191 3.69 -3.43 17.12
CA SER A 191 3.29 -4.48 16.18
C SER A 191 4.56 -5.18 15.67
N ALA A 192 4.73 -5.38 14.37
CA ALA A 192 6.00 -5.76 13.72
C ALA A 192 7.05 -4.63 13.81
N ILE A 193 6.57 -3.39 13.88
CA ILE A 193 7.35 -2.20 14.19
C ILE A 193 6.97 -1.68 15.58
N GLY A 194 7.94 -1.17 16.33
CA GLY A 194 7.71 -0.43 17.56
C GLY A 194 8.04 1.04 17.38
N LEU A 195 7.06 1.92 17.63
CA LEU A 195 7.23 3.36 17.63
C LEU A 195 7.10 3.85 19.08
N ILE A 196 8.15 4.48 19.61
CA ILE A 196 8.23 4.85 21.03
C ILE A 196 8.62 6.32 21.16
N ILE A 197 7.85 7.06 21.95
CA ILE A 197 8.16 8.40 22.42
C ILE A 197 8.36 8.29 23.93
N PRO A 198 9.59 8.41 24.44
CA PRO A 198 9.85 8.49 25.86
C PRO A 198 9.32 9.78 26.47
N LYS A 199 9.03 9.76 27.75
CA LYS A 199 8.74 11.00 28.49
C LYS A 199 9.94 11.95 28.49
N PRO A 200 9.70 13.27 28.63
CA PRO A 200 10.78 14.25 28.67
C PRO A 200 11.87 13.88 29.70
N GLY A 201 13.11 13.82 29.23
CA GLY A 201 14.28 13.46 30.03
C GLY A 201 14.65 11.97 30.02
N ASN A 202 13.77 11.05 29.59
CA ASN A 202 14.01 9.60 29.64
C ASN A 202 14.57 9.03 28.34
N LEU A 203 14.73 9.83 27.27
CA LEU A 203 15.13 9.33 25.94
C LEU A 203 16.42 8.50 25.98
N ASP A 204 17.47 9.02 26.62
CA ASP A 204 18.78 8.34 26.63
C ASP A 204 18.75 7.04 27.44
N GLU A 205 18.06 7.03 28.57
CA GLU A 205 17.91 5.86 29.42
C GLU A 205 17.11 4.77 28.73
N VAL A 206 15.92 5.10 28.21
CA VAL A 206 15.05 4.16 27.49
C VAL A 206 15.77 3.58 26.26
N TYR A 207 16.44 4.44 25.48
CA TYR A 207 17.19 3.98 24.32
C TYR A 207 18.32 3.03 24.71
N THR A 208 19.14 3.39 25.70
CA THR A 208 20.26 2.58 26.14
C THR A 208 19.78 1.23 26.65
N THR A 209 18.74 1.22 27.48
CA THR A 209 18.15 -0.02 28.01
C THR A 209 17.64 -0.93 26.91
N LEU A 210 16.91 -0.39 25.92
CA LEU A 210 16.41 -1.19 24.79
C LEU A 210 17.55 -1.64 23.86
N LYS A 211 18.59 -0.81 23.69
CA LYS A 211 19.75 -1.15 22.86
C LYS A 211 20.60 -2.23 23.50
N ASP A 212 20.74 -2.23 24.81
CA ASP A 212 21.41 -3.30 25.55
C ASP A 212 20.58 -4.59 25.47
N ALA A 213 19.25 -4.48 25.58
CA ALA A 213 18.34 -5.62 25.41
C ALA A 213 18.44 -6.28 24.02
N GLU A 214 18.74 -5.52 22.96
CA GLU A 214 18.98 -6.06 21.60
C GLU A 214 20.09 -7.11 21.58
N THR A 215 21.04 -7.05 22.52
CA THR A 215 22.16 -8.01 22.57
C THR A 215 21.73 -9.39 23.07
N THR A 216 20.66 -9.46 23.84
CA THR A 216 20.10 -10.69 24.42
C THR A 216 18.80 -11.10 23.72
N GLU A 217 17.97 -10.13 23.36
CA GLU A 217 16.77 -10.32 22.53
C GLU A 217 17.16 -10.18 21.05
N THR A 218 17.57 -11.28 20.45
CA THR A 218 18.16 -11.30 19.10
C THR A 218 17.16 -11.05 17.98
N HIS A 219 15.85 -11.00 18.29
CA HIS A 219 14.77 -10.89 17.32
C HIS A 219 14.28 -9.46 17.10
N MET A 220 15.05 -8.47 17.51
CA MET A 220 14.73 -7.05 17.29
C MET A 220 15.94 -6.24 16.89
N LYS A 221 15.70 -5.09 16.25
CA LYS A 221 16.65 -4.00 16.05
C LYS A 221 16.11 -2.74 16.71
N VAL A 222 17.00 -1.99 17.34
CA VAL A 222 16.69 -0.74 18.06
C VAL A 222 17.47 0.39 17.42
N TYR A 223 16.74 1.44 17.00
CA TYR A 223 17.31 2.62 16.37
C TYR A 223 16.85 3.89 17.09
N ARG A 224 17.76 4.83 17.31
CA ARG A 224 17.37 6.22 17.40
C ARG A 224 16.92 6.68 16.01
N LYS A 225 16.00 7.61 15.94
CA LYS A 225 15.51 8.16 14.66
C LYS A 225 16.66 8.58 13.74
N ALA A 226 17.67 9.27 14.26
CA ALA A 226 18.83 9.72 13.49
C ALA A 226 19.71 8.59 12.93
N ASP A 227 19.70 7.42 13.59
CA ASP A 227 20.53 6.27 13.26
C ASP A 227 19.82 5.22 12.41
N ILE A 228 18.56 5.48 12.00
CA ILE A 228 17.83 4.61 11.09
C ILE A 228 18.59 4.56 9.76
N PRO A 229 18.88 3.36 9.19
CA PRO A 229 19.56 3.21 7.93
C PRO A 229 18.88 3.97 6.78
N ASP A 230 19.66 4.66 5.95
CA ASP A 230 19.15 5.49 4.84
C ASP A 230 18.37 4.69 3.78
N ASP A 231 18.66 3.41 3.64
CA ASP A 231 17.99 2.52 2.71
C ASP A 231 16.57 2.13 3.14
N LEU A 232 16.22 2.28 4.42
CA LEU A 232 14.87 2.11 4.92
C LEU A 232 13.95 3.29 4.55
N LYS A 233 14.50 4.45 4.18
CA LYS A 233 13.71 5.65 3.83
C LYS A 233 12.70 6.03 4.90
N TYR A 234 13.09 5.92 6.18
CA TYR A 234 12.20 6.02 7.33
C TYR A 234 12.85 6.80 8.48
N LYS A 235 13.34 8.04 8.23
CA LYS A 235 13.90 8.89 9.29
C LYS A 235 13.63 10.39 9.17
N ASN A 236 13.34 10.90 7.97
CA ASN A 236 13.29 12.33 7.69
C ASN A 236 11.89 12.95 7.82
N ASN A 237 11.05 12.44 8.74
CA ASN A 237 9.73 12.99 8.99
C ASN A 237 9.52 13.27 10.48
N ARG A 238 8.83 14.38 10.82
CA ARG A 238 8.56 14.78 12.22
C ARG A 238 7.72 13.75 12.99
N ARG A 239 6.90 12.97 12.27
CA ARG A 239 5.99 11.97 12.84
C ARG A 239 6.71 10.66 13.24
N ILE A 240 7.91 10.42 12.69
CA ILE A 240 8.73 9.28 13.09
C ILE A 240 9.26 9.54 14.50
N THR A 241 9.03 8.58 15.39
CA THR A 241 9.32 8.69 16.82
C THR A 241 10.82 8.66 17.14
N ASP A 242 11.20 9.11 18.34
CA ASP A 242 12.60 9.19 18.76
C ASP A 242 13.30 7.83 18.79
N ILE A 243 12.54 6.77 19.12
CA ILE A 243 13.02 5.38 19.10
C ILE A 243 12.10 4.57 18.18
N VAL A 244 12.73 3.83 17.27
CA VAL A 244 12.08 2.90 16.35
C VAL A 244 12.64 1.50 16.56
N LEU A 245 11.74 0.54 16.73
CA LEU A 245 12.08 -0.86 16.85
C LEU A 245 11.60 -1.61 15.60
N VAL A 246 12.40 -2.55 15.11
CA VAL A 246 12.05 -3.42 13.98
C VAL A 246 12.19 -4.86 14.46
N ALA A 247 11.07 -5.61 14.43
CA ALA A 247 11.08 -7.03 14.77
C ALA A 247 11.57 -7.88 13.59
N GLU A 248 12.20 -9.01 13.90
CA GLU A 248 12.43 -10.05 12.90
C GLU A 248 11.11 -10.65 12.42
N PRO A 249 11.00 -11.10 11.14
CA PRO A 249 9.79 -11.70 10.62
C PRO A 249 9.25 -12.82 11.52
N GLY A 250 7.96 -12.73 11.78
CA GLY A 250 7.25 -13.65 12.66
C GLY A 250 7.22 -13.26 14.14
N TRP A 251 7.98 -12.23 14.56
CA TRP A 251 7.99 -11.72 15.93
C TRP A 251 7.20 -10.42 16.06
N LEU A 252 6.53 -10.22 17.18
CA LEU A 252 5.75 -9.01 17.46
C LEU A 252 6.13 -8.41 18.81
N PHE A 253 6.13 -7.08 18.91
CA PHE A 253 6.36 -6.38 20.17
C PHE A 253 5.12 -6.40 21.07
N ALA A 254 5.35 -6.54 22.34
CA ALA A 254 4.32 -6.50 23.39
C ALA A 254 4.78 -5.66 24.59
N LYS A 255 3.80 -5.04 25.29
CA LYS A 255 4.07 -4.29 26.53
C LYS A 255 4.27 -5.20 27.74
N SER A 256 3.82 -6.44 27.68
CA SER A 256 3.91 -7.37 28.82
C SER A 256 3.97 -8.82 28.37
N ALA A 257 4.49 -9.70 29.21
CA ALA A 257 4.54 -11.14 28.97
C ALA A 257 3.14 -11.81 28.92
N THR A 258 2.13 -11.14 29.46
CA THR A 258 0.75 -11.65 29.46
C THR A 258 0.00 -11.35 28.18
N TYR A 259 0.50 -10.41 27.36
CA TYR A 259 -0.12 -10.11 26.07
C TYR A 259 0.07 -11.29 25.11
N LYS A 260 -1.00 -11.65 24.45
CA LYS A 260 -1.05 -12.69 23.42
C LYS A 260 -1.73 -12.14 22.17
N THR A 261 -1.10 -12.32 21.03
CA THR A 261 -1.76 -12.02 19.76
C THR A 261 -2.76 -13.12 19.41
N SER A 262 -3.88 -12.74 18.82
CA SER A 262 -4.82 -13.65 18.15
C SER A 262 -4.54 -13.79 16.66
N LEU A 263 -3.62 -12.99 16.12
CA LEU A 263 -3.23 -13.05 14.71
C LEU A 263 -2.41 -14.29 14.42
N LEU A 264 -2.63 -14.88 13.26
CA LEU A 264 -1.83 -15.99 12.70
C LEU A 264 -0.96 -15.53 11.54
N GLY A 265 -1.22 -14.35 10.96
CA GLY A 265 -0.38 -13.66 10.00
C GLY A 265 -0.22 -12.19 10.36
N ASN A 266 0.91 -11.59 10.00
CA ASN A 266 1.15 -10.15 10.12
C ASN A 266 2.20 -9.67 9.12
N HIS A 267 2.28 -8.37 8.94
CA HIS A 267 3.15 -7.67 8.00
C HIS A 267 3.76 -6.41 8.62
N GLY A 268 4.52 -5.63 7.83
CA GLY A 268 5.19 -4.41 8.32
C GLY A 268 6.57 -4.68 8.89
N PHE A 269 7.16 -5.83 8.58
CA PHE A 269 8.56 -6.16 8.85
C PHE A 269 9.50 -5.51 7.83
N ASP A 270 10.81 -5.73 7.96
CA ASP A 270 11.80 -5.23 6.99
C ASP A 270 11.40 -5.64 5.56
N ASN A 271 11.28 -4.66 4.67
CA ASN A 271 10.88 -4.85 3.28
C ASN A 271 11.89 -5.64 2.42
N LYS A 272 13.09 -5.90 2.94
CA LYS A 272 14.07 -6.80 2.30
C LYS A 272 13.68 -8.28 2.46
N ASN A 273 12.85 -8.59 3.44
CA ASN A 273 12.36 -9.95 3.63
C ASN A 273 11.45 -10.36 2.47
N SER A 274 11.64 -11.60 1.98
CA SER A 274 10.85 -12.16 0.86
C SER A 274 9.35 -12.18 1.15
N ASP A 275 8.96 -12.38 2.42
CA ASP A 275 7.57 -12.48 2.82
C ASP A 275 6.82 -11.13 2.75
N MET A 276 7.58 -10.03 2.74
CA MET A 276 7.04 -8.68 2.60
C MET A 276 6.93 -8.22 1.14
N LYS A 277 7.47 -9.00 0.19
CA LYS A 277 7.39 -8.67 -1.24
C LYS A 277 5.95 -8.74 -1.72
N THR A 278 5.66 -7.90 -2.71
CA THR A 278 4.33 -7.66 -3.25
C THR A 278 4.21 -8.22 -4.65
N THR A 279 2.97 -8.34 -5.12
CA THR A 279 2.65 -8.75 -6.48
C THR A 279 2.32 -7.53 -7.33
N PHE A 280 2.75 -7.55 -8.58
CA PHE A 280 2.32 -6.61 -9.61
C PHE A 280 2.00 -7.37 -10.89
N LEU A 281 0.80 -7.14 -11.42
CA LEU A 281 0.33 -7.65 -12.70
C LEU A 281 -0.26 -6.50 -13.49
N ALA A 282 -0.07 -6.51 -14.81
CA ALA A 282 -0.67 -5.50 -15.67
C ALA A 282 -1.14 -6.13 -16.99
N ARG A 283 -2.24 -5.61 -17.51
CA ARG A 283 -2.82 -5.98 -18.80
C ARG A 283 -3.48 -4.76 -19.42
N GLY A 284 -3.44 -4.65 -20.73
CA GLY A 284 -4.13 -3.62 -21.49
C GLY A 284 -3.39 -3.25 -22.74
N PRO A 285 -3.93 -2.30 -23.52
CA PRO A 285 -3.37 -1.90 -24.82
C PRO A 285 -1.95 -1.36 -24.73
N ASP A 286 -1.57 -0.72 -23.62
CA ASP A 286 -0.23 -0.13 -23.46
C ASP A 286 0.82 -1.10 -22.92
N PHE A 287 0.44 -2.33 -22.54
CA PHE A 287 1.36 -3.29 -21.95
C PHE A 287 1.85 -4.35 -22.95
N LYS A 288 3.11 -4.78 -22.83
CA LYS A 288 3.67 -5.90 -23.57
C LYS A 288 3.03 -7.21 -23.15
N CYS A 289 2.70 -8.05 -24.15
CA CYS A 289 2.20 -9.39 -23.93
C CYS A 289 3.27 -10.34 -23.42
N GLY A 290 2.92 -11.15 -22.41
CA GLY A 290 3.77 -12.24 -21.91
C GLY A 290 5.12 -11.75 -21.37
N TYR A 291 5.24 -10.48 -21.01
CA TYR A 291 6.45 -9.88 -20.50
C TYR A 291 6.56 -10.11 -18.99
N THR A 292 7.75 -10.46 -18.55
CA THR A 292 8.10 -10.54 -17.13
C THR A 292 9.37 -9.73 -16.90
N GLN A 293 9.39 -8.95 -15.83
CA GLN A 293 10.57 -8.20 -15.44
C GLN A 293 10.96 -8.48 -13.99
N ASP A 294 12.17 -8.05 -13.61
CA ASP A 294 12.61 -8.03 -12.23
C ASP A 294 11.74 -7.10 -11.38
N ALA A 295 11.81 -7.27 -10.07
CA ALA A 295 11.02 -6.49 -9.12
C ALA A 295 11.23 -4.98 -9.30
N MET A 296 10.13 -4.25 -9.33
CA MET A 296 10.09 -2.79 -9.26
C MET A 296 9.83 -2.33 -7.82
N ARG A 297 10.06 -1.05 -7.54
CA ARG A 297 9.75 -0.45 -6.24
C ARG A 297 8.32 0.09 -6.24
N SER A 298 7.65 0.08 -5.10
CA SER A 298 6.28 0.63 -4.96
C SER A 298 6.19 2.09 -5.44
N VAL A 299 7.21 2.89 -5.20
CA VAL A 299 7.28 4.29 -5.67
C VAL A 299 7.34 4.44 -7.19
N ASP A 300 7.72 3.38 -7.95
CA ASP A 300 7.81 3.42 -9.41
C ASP A 300 6.42 3.32 -10.08
N LEU A 301 5.36 2.99 -9.31
CA LEU A 301 4.00 2.91 -9.84
C LEU A 301 3.45 4.30 -10.20
N TYR A 302 3.68 5.32 -9.38
CA TYR A 302 3.19 6.68 -9.64
C TYR A 302 3.65 7.24 -11.00
N PRO A 303 4.95 7.25 -11.35
CA PRO A 303 5.37 7.71 -12.69
C PRO A 303 4.83 6.83 -13.82
N LEU A 304 4.59 5.52 -13.61
CA LEU A 304 3.90 4.67 -14.59
C LEU A 304 2.46 5.14 -14.82
N LEU A 305 1.75 5.47 -13.74
CA LEU A 305 0.39 6.01 -13.84
C LEU A 305 0.33 7.35 -14.55
N CYS A 306 1.27 8.23 -14.26
CA CYS A 306 1.40 9.50 -14.97
C CYS A 306 1.58 9.30 -16.48
N GLU A 307 2.40 8.32 -16.87
CA GLU A 307 2.64 8.00 -18.28
C GLU A 307 1.39 7.40 -18.94
N LEU A 308 0.73 6.42 -18.32
CA LEU A 308 -0.49 5.81 -18.81
C LEU A 308 -1.65 6.81 -18.96
N LEU A 309 -1.78 7.73 -18.00
CA LEU A 309 -2.79 8.80 -18.02
C LEU A 309 -2.37 10.01 -18.86
N GLN A 310 -1.15 10.03 -19.42
CA GLN A 310 -0.62 11.14 -20.22
C GLN A 310 -0.68 12.47 -19.47
N LEU A 311 -0.33 12.46 -18.17
CA LEU A 311 -0.34 13.66 -17.33
C LEU A 311 0.95 14.48 -17.55
N GLU A 312 0.80 15.79 -17.71
CA GLU A 312 1.92 16.72 -17.93
C GLU A 312 2.48 17.31 -16.62
N THR A 313 1.65 17.40 -15.58
CA THR A 313 1.95 18.13 -14.33
C THR A 313 2.27 17.22 -13.15
N CYS A 314 2.60 15.95 -13.40
CA CYS A 314 3.00 15.04 -12.34
C CYS A 314 4.19 15.60 -11.54
N HIS A 315 4.06 15.60 -10.21
CA HIS A 315 5.14 16.09 -9.34
C HIS A 315 6.36 15.16 -9.35
N SER A 316 7.53 15.69 -8.98
CA SER A 316 8.73 14.88 -8.79
C SER A 316 8.49 13.81 -7.73
N SER A 317 8.66 12.55 -8.09
CA SER A 317 8.52 11.39 -7.22
C SER A 317 9.88 10.75 -6.90
N ARG A 318 9.89 9.79 -5.98
CA ARG A 318 11.04 8.91 -5.72
C ARG A 318 11.10 7.74 -6.70
N GLY A 319 10.04 7.55 -7.48
CA GLY A 319 9.95 6.56 -8.56
C GLY A 319 10.71 7.01 -9.81
N TRP A 320 11.08 6.05 -10.64
CA TRP A 320 11.77 6.28 -11.92
C TRP A 320 11.04 5.57 -13.04
N THR A 321 10.72 6.30 -14.10
CA THR A 321 10.13 5.76 -15.33
C THR A 321 11.00 4.68 -15.97
N ASN A 322 12.33 4.79 -15.89
CA ASN A 322 13.24 3.78 -16.45
C ASN A 322 13.01 2.36 -15.92
N ASN A 323 12.41 2.22 -14.71
CA ASN A 323 12.09 0.92 -14.13
C ASN A 323 10.79 0.33 -14.69
N THR A 324 9.95 1.14 -15.31
CA THR A 324 8.61 0.76 -15.80
C THR A 324 8.44 0.85 -17.32
N GLN A 325 9.28 1.64 -18.01
CA GLN A 325 9.22 1.81 -19.47
C GLN A 325 9.28 0.49 -20.25
N ASN A 326 10.00 -0.50 -19.72
CA ASN A 326 10.10 -1.81 -20.36
C ASN A 326 8.79 -2.62 -20.31
N LEU A 327 7.84 -2.26 -19.43
CA LEU A 327 6.51 -2.86 -19.37
C LEU A 327 5.64 -2.43 -20.54
N LEU A 328 5.86 -1.21 -21.04
CA LEU A 328 5.02 -0.59 -22.04
C LEU A 328 5.37 -1.08 -23.45
N SER A 329 4.35 -1.18 -24.28
CA SER A 329 4.44 -1.58 -25.70
C SER A 329 4.33 -0.35 -26.59
N ILE A 330 5.07 -0.38 -27.70
CA ILE A 330 4.90 0.59 -28.80
C ILE A 330 3.81 0.08 -29.75
N GLU A 331 3.51 -1.22 -29.72
CA GLU A 331 2.49 -1.87 -30.54
C GLU A 331 1.47 -2.59 -29.65
N PRO A 332 0.17 -2.53 -29.96
CA PRO A 332 -0.85 -3.21 -29.19
C PRO A 332 -0.56 -4.72 -29.07
N CYS A 333 -0.88 -5.29 -27.92
CA CYS A 333 -0.85 -6.72 -27.71
C CYS A 333 -2.00 -7.38 -28.49
N ILE A 334 -1.75 -7.76 -29.73
CA ILE A 334 -2.72 -8.50 -30.55
C ILE A 334 -2.59 -9.99 -30.21
N PRO A 335 -3.61 -10.63 -29.62
CA PRO A 335 -3.66 -12.08 -29.57
C PRO A 335 -3.68 -12.60 -31.02
N VAL A 336 -2.74 -13.49 -31.38
CA VAL A 336 -2.71 -14.11 -32.72
C VAL A 336 -3.89 -15.05 -32.86
N ALA A 337 -5.03 -14.48 -33.23
CA ALA A 337 -6.16 -15.21 -33.81
C ALA A 337 -6.57 -14.41 -35.05
N GLY A 338 -6.32 -14.99 -36.24
CA GLY A 338 -6.41 -14.33 -37.55
C GLY A 338 -7.60 -13.41 -37.74
N GLY A 339 -7.36 -12.14 -38.07
CA GLY A 339 -8.38 -11.18 -38.46
C GLY A 339 -7.84 -9.74 -38.51
N THR A 340 -7.92 -9.18 -39.64
CA THR A 340 -7.75 -7.85 -40.20
C THR A 340 -7.52 -6.67 -39.24
N VAL A 341 -6.42 -5.97 -39.45
CA VAL A 341 -6.06 -4.67 -38.84
C VAL A 341 -7.10 -3.61 -39.25
N ILE A 342 -7.73 -2.99 -38.26
CA ILE A 342 -8.53 -1.78 -38.47
C ILE A 342 -7.71 -0.58 -37.94
N SER A 343 -7.62 0.45 -38.74
CA SER A 343 -6.98 1.74 -38.62
C SER A 343 -7.23 2.42 -37.24
N SER A 344 -6.18 2.96 -36.66
CA SER A 344 -6.15 3.73 -35.43
C SER A 344 -6.97 5.02 -35.48
N THR A 345 -8.15 5.02 -34.89
CA THR A 345 -8.71 6.21 -34.25
C THR A 345 -8.18 6.27 -32.84
N VAL A 346 -7.73 7.45 -32.41
CA VAL A 346 -7.31 7.67 -31.01
C VAL A 346 -8.54 7.47 -30.12
N VAL A 347 -8.60 6.34 -29.45
CA VAL A 347 -9.64 6.01 -28.47
C VAL A 347 -9.08 6.42 -27.10
N PRO A 348 -9.88 7.06 -26.23
CA PRO A 348 -9.42 7.35 -24.87
C PRO A 348 -9.06 6.04 -24.15
N ILE A 349 -7.84 5.96 -23.62
CA ILE A 349 -7.36 4.81 -22.87
C ILE A 349 -7.67 5.05 -21.40
N PHE A 350 -8.39 4.14 -20.78
CA PHE A 350 -8.76 4.18 -19.37
C PHE A 350 -7.77 3.39 -18.53
N THR A 351 -7.50 3.81 -17.30
CA THR A 351 -6.60 3.09 -16.40
C THR A 351 -7.30 2.71 -15.11
N LEU A 352 -7.27 1.43 -14.80
CA LEU A 352 -7.88 0.84 -13.62
C LEU A 352 -6.81 0.16 -12.75
N ILE A 353 -6.76 0.49 -11.47
CA ILE A 353 -5.83 -0.11 -10.52
C ILE A 353 -6.59 -0.86 -9.45
N PHE A 354 -6.22 -2.12 -9.26
CA PHE A 354 -6.67 -2.94 -8.15
C PHE A 354 -5.56 -3.17 -7.16
N PHE A 355 -5.90 -3.14 -5.87
CA PHE A 355 -5.00 -3.56 -4.82
C PHE A 355 -5.50 -4.82 -4.16
N LEU A 356 -4.66 -5.84 -4.21
CA LEU A 356 -4.81 -7.09 -3.50
C LEU A 356 -3.63 -7.20 -2.53
N THR A 357 -3.92 -7.45 -1.26
CA THR A 357 -2.88 -7.76 -0.29
C THR A 357 -2.57 -9.25 -0.39
N THR A 358 -1.50 -9.66 -1.07
CA THR A 358 -1.17 -11.08 -1.27
C THR A 358 0.29 -11.41 -1.12
N LYS A 359 0.53 -12.65 -0.63
CA LYS A 359 1.68 -13.45 -0.99
C LYS A 359 1.21 -14.46 -2.05
N LEU A 360 1.66 -14.30 -3.31
CA LEU A 360 1.57 -15.39 -4.28
C LEU A 360 2.68 -16.40 -4.00
N ILE A 361 2.33 -17.67 -3.95
CA ILE A 361 3.22 -18.82 -3.78
C ILE A 361 4.00 -19.06 -5.07
#